data_c5522d983ab91fbad6173d34e7128c9e
#
_entry.id   c5522d983ab91fbad6173d34e7128c9e
#
_cell.length_a   1.000
_cell.length_b   1.000
_cell.length_c   1.000
_cell.angle_alpha   90.00
_cell.angle_beta   90.00
_cell.angle_gamma   90.00
#
_symmetry.space_group_name_H-M   'P 1'
#
loop_
_entity.id
_entity.type
_entity.pdbx_description
1 polymer ?
#
loop_
_entity_poly.entity_id
_entity_poly.type
_entity_poly.pdbx_seq_one_letter_code
_entity_poly.pdbx_strand_id
1 'polypeptide(L)'
;GPVVHRISPAGLLLASAIVATIGIYLLATLSGGAIFIAAIIFGIGVAYFWPTMIGFVAENIPNSGALGLNLLGGAGMLAVSIYMFFMGGYYDNLVTAALPAGSNLDAYRSAAAGTPEAAAYAQAQLTAGPQVLKATNIIPLILVFAFLFLFIYMKNKKKKAVAPVAAAVAGA
;
A
#
# COMPACT_ATOMS: atom_id res chain seq x y z
N GLY A 1 0.16 -8.75 20.55
CA GLY A 1 0.45 -10.18 20.37
C GLY A 1 1.96 -10.43 20.43
N PRO A 2 2.43 -11.67 20.67
CA PRO A 2 3.84 -11.97 20.94
C PRO A 2 4.81 -11.60 19.80
N VAL A 3 4.33 -11.46 18.58
CA VAL A 3 5.15 -11.05 17.41
C VAL A 3 5.55 -9.58 17.49
N VAL A 4 4.67 -8.72 17.99
CA VAL A 4 4.90 -7.26 18.06
C VAL A 4 5.98 -6.90 19.08
N HIS A 5 6.16 -7.70 20.14
CA HIS A 5 7.21 -7.45 21.15
C HIS A 5 8.64 -7.77 20.69
N ARG A 6 8.78 -8.59 19.63
CA ARG A 6 10.10 -8.96 19.07
C ARG A 6 10.53 -8.11 17.88
N ILE A 7 9.58 -7.49 17.18
CA ILE A 7 9.86 -6.67 15.99
C ILE A 7 9.52 -5.22 16.33
N SER A 8 10.44 -4.30 16.07
CA SER A 8 10.18 -2.87 16.26
C SER A 8 9.02 -2.43 15.35
N PRO A 9 8.20 -1.42 15.74
CA PRO A 9 7.14 -0.90 14.88
C PRO A 9 7.62 -0.52 13.46
N ALA A 10 8.79 0.10 13.36
CA ALA A 10 9.40 0.40 12.06
C ALA A 10 9.77 -0.86 11.25
N GLY A 11 10.21 -1.93 11.92
CA GLY A 11 10.48 -3.23 11.28
C GLY A 11 9.20 -3.90 10.78
N LEU A 12 8.11 -3.80 11.55
CA LEU A 12 6.81 -4.35 11.15
C LEU A 12 6.23 -3.59 9.96
N LEU A 13 6.34 -2.25 9.93
CA LEU A 13 5.94 -1.43 8.78
C LEU A 13 6.71 -1.80 7.51
N LEU A 14 8.04 -2.00 7.63
CA LEU A 14 8.88 -2.45 6.52
C LEU A 14 8.45 -3.83 6.01
N ALA A 15 8.26 -4.80 6.90
CA ALA A 15 7.81 -6.14 6.52
C ALA A 15 6.43 -6.10 5.82
N SER A 16 5.49 -5.32 6.35
CA SER A 16 4.16 -5.10 5.76
C SER A 16 4.25 -4.49 4.36
N ALA A 17 5.12 -3.49 4.15
CA ALA A 17 5.32 -2.87 2.84
C ALA A 17 5.90 -3.87 1.82
N ILE A 18 6.85 -4.71 2.22
CA ILE A 18 7.43 -5.75 1.35
C ILE A 18 6.35 -6.77 0.97
N VAL A 19 5.59 -7.28 1.93
CA VAL A 19 4.52 -8.27 1.67
C VAL A 19 3.42 -7.66 0.80
N ALA A 20 3.02 -6.41 1.04
CA ALA A 20 2.04 -5.71 0.22
C ALA A 20 2.53 -5.50 -1.23
N THR A 21 3.81 -5.13 -1.41
CA THR A 21 4.44 -5.00 -2.75
C THR A 21 4.39 -6.32 -3.51
N ILE A 22 4.78 -7.42 -2.86
CA ILE A 22 4.72 -8.76 -3.46
C ILE A 22 3.26 -9.13 -3.78
N GLY A 23 2.33 -8.90 -2.86
CA GLY A 23 0.91 -9.20 -3.04
C GLY A 23 0.29 -8.47 -4.23
N ILE A 24 0.52 -7.15 -4.36
CA ILE A 24 0.05 -6.39 -5.53
C ILE A 24 0.69 -6.88 -6.83
N TYR A 25 1.98 -7.17 -6.82
CA TYR A 25 2.66 -7.70 -8.00
C TYR A 25 2.04 -9.04 -8.45
N LEU A 26 1.78 -9.94 -7.50
CA LEU A 26 1.11 -11.21 -7.79
C LEU A 26 -0.32 -10.99 -8.29
N LEU A 27 -1.10 -10.09 -7.70
CA LEU A 27 -2.44 -9.72 -8.17
C LEU A 27 -2.43 -9.18 -9.62
N ALA A 28 -1.37 -8.47 -10.00
CA ALA A 28 -1.21 -7.91 -11.33
C ALA A 28 -0.73 -8.93 -12.38
N THR A 29 -0.23 -10.08 -11.99
CA THR A 29 0.41 -11.05 -12.89
C THR A 29 -0.29 -12.41 -12.93
N LEU A 30 -0.95 -12.80 -11.85
CA LEU A 30 -1.66 -14.08 -11.76
C LEU A 30 -3.08 -13.97 -12.29
N SER A 31 -3.64 -15.10 -12.71
CA SER A 31 -5.00 -15.23 -13.20
C SER A 31 -5.69 -16.47 -12.63
N GLY A 32 -7.01 -16.57 -12.78
CA GLY A 32 -7.80 -17.70 -12.28
C GLY A 32 -7.76 -17.82 -10.77
N GLY A 33 -7.76 -19.04 -10.25
CA GLY A 33 -7.78 -19.31 -8.80
C GLY A 33 -6.57 -18.80 -8.02
N ALA A 34 -5.43 -18.60 -8.68
CA ALA A 34 -4.22 -18.11 -8.03
C ALA A 34 -4.33 -16.64 -7.55
N ILE A 35 -5.28 -15.88 -8.10
CA ILE A 35 -5.59 -14.51 -7.66
C ILE A 35 -6.00 -14.48 -6.17
N PHE A 36 -6.72 -15.49 -5.69
CA PHE A 36 -7.13 -15.54 -4.28
C PHE A 36 -5.94 -15.68 -3.34
N ILE A 37 -4.92 -16.46 -3.73
CA ILE A 37 -3.67 -16.55 -2.95
C ILE A 37 -2.96 -15.21 -2.93
N ALA A 38 -2.86 -14.53 -4.08
CA ALA A 38 -2.27 -13.20 -4.17
C ALA A 38 -3.03 -12.17 -3.31
N ALA A 39 -4.36 -12.23 -3.29
CA ALA A 39 -5.21 -11.37 -2.47
C ALA A 39 -4.98 -11.60 -0.97
N ILE A 40 -4.82 -12.86 -0.54
CA ILE A 40 -4.50 -13.19 0.86
C ILE A 40 -3.13 -12.61 1.24
N ILE A 41 -2.11 -12.79 0.40
CA ILE A 41 -0.77 -12.25 0.65
C ILE A 41 -0.83 -10.71 0.77
N PHE A 42 -1.52 -10.05 -0.15
CA PHE A 42 -1.72 -8.61 -0.10
C PHE A 42 -2.47 -8.18 1.17
N GLY A 43 -3.56 -8.88 1.50
CA GLY A 43 -4.35 -8.63 2.71
C GLY A 43 -3.53 -8.73 3.99
N ILE A 44 -2.67 -9.74 4.11
CA ILE A 44 -1.72 -9.87 5.24
C ILE A 44 -0.76 -8.68 5.27
N GLY A 45 -0.23 -8.26 4.12
CA GLY A 45 0.67 -7.11 4.02
C GLY A 45 0.03 -5.83 4.54
N VAL A 46 -1.21 -5.52 4.14
CA VAL A 46 -1.88 -4.27 4.51
C VAL A 46 -2.51 -4.27 5.89
N ALA A 47 -2.86 -5.44 6.43
CA ALA A 47 -3.59 -5.56 7.71
C ALA A 47 -2.85 -4.91 8.89
N TYR A 48 -1.52 -4.92 8.87
CA TYR A 48 -0.69 -4.38 9.94
C TYR A 48 -0.31 -2.91 9.77
N PHE A 49 -0.58 -2.30 8.61
CA PHE A 49 -0.20 -0.89 8.39
C PHE A 49 -0.86 0.05 9.38
N TRP A 50 -2.19 0.02 9.44
CA TRP A 50 -2.95 0.99 10.22
C TRP A 50 -2.67 0.86 11.74
N PRO A 51 -2.80 -0.31 12.37
CA PRO A 51 -2.52 -0.43 13.79
C PRO A 51 -1.07 -0.13 14.14
N THR A 52 -0.11 -0.48 13.25
CA THR A 52 1.31 -0.21 13.49
C THR A 52 1.63 1.28 13.36
N MET A 53 1.02 1.99 12.40
CA MET A 53 1.19 3.44 12.25
C MET A 53 0.64 4.19 13.47
N ILE A 54 -0.53 3.82 13.96
CA ILE A 54 -1.12 4.39 15.19
C ILE A 54 -0.17 4.15 16.38
N GLY A 55 0.28 2.92 16.57
CA GLY A 55 1.22 2.57 17.64
C GLY A 55 2.53 3.32 17.52
N PHE A 56 3.09 3.44 16.32
CA PHE A 56 4.31 4.19 16.08
C PHE A 56 4.18 5.68 16.47
N VAL A 57 3.08 6.33 16.08
CA VAL A 57 2.82 7.75 16.44
C VAL A 57 2.66 7.89 17.95
N ALA A 58 1.88 7.02 18.59
CA ALA A 58 1.67 7.05 20.04
C ALA A 58 2.96 6.86 20.84
N GLU A 59 3.85 5.97 20.40
CA GLU A 59 5.11 5.67 21.09
C GLU A 59 6.21 6.73 20.84
N ASN A 60 6.29 7.26 19.63
CA ASN A 60 7.42 8.12 19.24
C ASN A 60 7.09 9.62 19.28
N ILE A 61 5.80 9.98 19.29
CA ILE A 61 5.32 11.36 19.32
C ILE A 61 4.21 11.51 20.39
N PRO A 62 4.47 11.13 21.64
CA PRO A 62 3.42 11.10 22.68
C PRO A 62 2.78 12.47 22.93
N ASN A 63 3.53 13.56 22.75
CA ASN A 63 3.02 14.93 22.94
C ASN A 63 2.03 15.37 21.86
N SER A 64 1.89 14.63 20.76
CA SER A 64 0.89 14.94 19.72
C SER A 64 -0.53 14.54 20.11
N GLY A 65 -0.69 13.56 21.00
CA GLY A 65 -1.98 13.10 21.50
C GLY A 65 -2.98 12.80 20.37
N ALA A 66 -4.24 13.20 20.60
CA ALA A 66 -5.32 13.01 19.62
C ALA A 66 -5.07 13.79 18.31
N LEU A 67 -4.37 14.92 18.35
CA LEU A 67 -4.06 15.71 17.16
C LEU A 67 -3.18 14.93 16.18
N GLY A 68 -2.15 14.24 16.67
CA GLY A 68 -1.27 13.42 15.82
C GLY A 68 -2.01 12.28 15.12
N LEU A 69 -2.93 11.61 15.82
CA LEU A 69 -3.76 10.55 15.25
C LEU A 69 -4.75 11.07 14.21
N ASN A 70 -5.40 12.22 14.50
CA ASN A 70 -6.32 12.85 13.56
C ASN A 70 -5.59 13.34 12.29
N LEU A 71 -4.39 13.90 12.45
CA LEU A 71 -3.57 14.32 11.30
C LEU A 71 -3.14 13.12 10.45
N LEU A 72 -2.77 12.01 11.09
CA LEU A 72 -2.44 10.75 10.39
C LEU A 72 -3.65 10.26 9.58
N GLY A 73 -4.85 10.22 10.19
CA GLY A 73 -6.09 9.84 9.52
C GLY A 73 -6.45 10.76 8.36
N GLY A 74 -6.39 12.07 8.58
CA GLY A 74 -6.66 13.09 7.56
C GLY A 74 -5.70 13.00 6.38
N ALA A 75 -4.41 12.84 6.64
CA ALA A 75 -3.39 12.66 5.59
C ALA A 75 -3.65 11.38 4.77
N GLY A 76 -4.07 10.27 5.42
CA GLY A 76 -4.45 9.05 4.74
C GLY A 76 -5.63 9.24 3.79
N MET A 77 -6.69 9.90 4.25
CA MET A 77 -7.87 10.19 3.42
C MET A 77 -7.56 11.13 2.26
N LEU A 78 -6.71 12.13 2.48
CA LEU A 78 -6.23 13.04 1.42
C LEU A 78 -5.45 12.26 0.36
N ALA A 79 -4.55 11.38 0.78
CA ALA A 79 -3.76 10.54 -0.13
C ALA A 79 -4.65 9.63 -0.99
N VAL A 80 -5.69 9.02 -0.39
CA VAL A 80 -6.67 8.20 -1.13
C VAL A 80 -7.43 9.05 -2.15
N SER A 81 -7.87 10.26 -1.77
CA SER A 81 -8.60 11.16 -2.68
C SER A 81 -7.75 11.57 -3.88
N ILE A 82 -6.49 11.95 -3.64
CA ILE A 82 -5.54 12.28 -4.72
C ILE A 82 -5.28 11.07 -5.61
N TYR A 83 -5.06 9.90 -5.02
CA TYR A 83 -4.84 8.67 -5.76
C TYR A 83 -6.02 8.33 -6.67
N MET A 84 -7.25 8.36 -6.15
CA MET A 84 -8.46 8.04 -6.90
C MET A 84 -8.69 9.02 -8.07
N PHE A 85 -8.38 10.29 -7.88
CA PHE A 85 -8.48 11.29 -8.94
C PHE A 85 -7.57 10.95 -10.14
N PHE A 86 -6.30 10.62 -9.89
CA PHE A 86 -5.37 10.29 -10.97
C PHE A 86 -5.60 8.88 -11.53
N MET A 87 -5.85 7.90 -10.68
CA MET A 87 -6.02 6.51 -11.11
C MET A 87 -7.33 6.25 -11.82
N GLY A 88 -8.40 7.00 -11.51
CA GLY A 88 -9.66 6.93 -12.25
C GLY A 88 -9.47 7.27 -13.72
N GLY A 89 -8.87 8.42 -14.02
CA GLY A 89 -8.57 8.82 -15.39
C GLY A 89 -7.59 7.88 -16.11
N TYR A 90 -6.58 7.38 -15.40
CA TYR A 90 -5.65 6.40 -15.95
C TYR A 90 -6.35 5.08 -16.32
N TYR A 91 -7.22 4.58 -15.45
CA TYR A 91 -8.01 3.39 -15.71
C TYR A 91 -8.94 3.58 -16.93
N ASP A 92 -9.67 4.69 -17.00
CA ASP A 92 -10.57 4.99 -18.11
C ASP A 92 -9.81 5.07 -19.45
N ASN A 93 -8.61 5.64 -19.46
CA ASN A 93 -7.75 5.66 -20.65
C ASN A 93 -7.33 4.25 -21.08
N LEU A 94 -6.97 3.37 -20.14
CA LEU A 94 -6.59 2.00 -20.44
C LEU A 94 -7.77 1.18 -20.98
N VAL A 95 -8.97 1.34 -20.40
CA VAL A 95 -10.18 0.69 -20.88
C VAL A 95 -10.52 1.19 -22.27
N THR A 96 -10.49 2.50 -22.52
CA THR A 96 -10.77 3.09 -23.83
C THR A 96 -9.78 2.60 -24.89
N ALA A 97 -8.49 2.49 -24.54
CA ALA A 97 -7.47 1.98 -25.46
C ALA A 97 -7.65 0.49 -25.81
N ALA A 98 -8.33 -0.28 -24.95
CA ALA A 98 -8.63 -1.69 -25.18
C ALA A 98 -9.98 -1.90 -25.94
N LEU A 99 -10.78 -0.85 -26.13
CA LEU A 99 -12.01 -0.88 -26.92
C LEU A 99 -11.71 -0.62 -28.41
N PRO A 100 -12.64 -0.96 -29.33
CA PRO A 100 -12.48 -0.63 -30.75
C PRO A 100 -12.26 0.86 -31.00
N ALA A 101 -11.47 1.20 -31.99
CA ALA A 101 -11.14 2.59 -32.30
C ALA A 101 -12.40 3.44 -32.56
N GLY A 102 -12.46 4.62 -31.93
CA GLY A 102 -13.63 5.52 -32.04
C GLY A 102 -14.79 5.19 -31.10
N SER A 103 -14.61 4.23 -30.16
CA SER A 103 -15.64 3.87 -29.18
C SER A 103 -15.87 5.00 -28.18
N ASN A 104 -17.15 5.22 -27.82
CA ASN A 104 -17.53 6.06 -26.68
C ASN A 104 -17.56 5.20 -25.42
N LEU A 105 -16.67 5.47 -24.46
CA LEU A 105 -16.55 4.73 -23.20
C LEU A 105 -17.88 4.67 -22.42
N ASP A 106 -18.64 5.78 -22.39
CA ASP A 106 -19.91 5.85 -21.64
C ASP A 106 -20.98 4.97 -22.26
N ALA A 107 -21.02 4.85 -23.59
CA ALA A 107 -21.93 3.95 -24.29
C ALA A 107 -21.63 2.48 -23.95
N TYR A 108 -20.37 2.09 -23.92
CA TYR A 108 -19.96 0.73 -23.53
C TYR A 108 -20.19 0.45 -22.05
N ARG A 109 -19.96 1.43 -21.19
CA ARG A 109 -20.19 1.33 -19.73
C ARG A 109 -21.68 1.16 -19.39
N SER A 110 -22.56 1.80 -20.15
CA SER A 110 -24.02 1.74 -19.95
C SER A 110 -24.72 0.66 -20.77
N ALA A 111 -23.99 -0.14 -21.54
CA ALA A 111 -24.53 -1.18 -22.39
C ALA A 111 -25.27 -2.26 -21.55
N ALA A 112 -26.42 -2.72 -22.07
CA ALA A 112 -27.24 -3.74 -21.40
C ALA A 112 -26.47 -5.08 -21.32
N ALA A 113 -26.70 -5.81 -20.24
CA ALA A 113 -26.12 -7.13 -20.08
C ALA A 113 -26.49 -8.07 -21.25
N GLY A 114 -25.48 -8.80 -21.76
CA GLY A 114 -25.65 -9.71 -22.89
C GLY A 114 -25.45 -9.09 -24.28
N THR A 115 -25.22 -7.77 -24.38
CA THR A 115 -24.85 -7.13 -25.65
C THR A 115 -23.37 -7.31 -25.99
N PRO A 116 -22.99 -7.25 -27.29
CA PRO A 116 -21.59 -7.29 -27.70
C PRO A 116 -20.75 -6.18 -27.06
N GLU A 117 -21.32 -4.99 -26.87
CA GLU A 117 -20.69 -3.84 -26.24
C GLU A 117 -20.36 -4.12 -24.78
N ALA A 118 -21.29 -4.71 -24.01
CA ALA A 118 -21.06 -5.11 -22.62
C ALA A 118 -19.96 -6.17 -22.50
N ALA A 119 -19.94 -7.15 -23.44
CA ALA A 119 -18.89 -8.17 -23.49
C ALA A 119 -17.51 -7.55 -23.82
N ALA A 120 -17.45 -6.63 -24.77
CA ALA A 120 -16.21 -5.91 -25.12
C ALA A 120 -15.72 -5.04 -23.97
N TYR A 121 -16.62 -4.37 -23.24
CA TYR A 121 -16.28 -3.60 -22.05
C TYR A 121 -15.70 -4.49 -20.94
N ALA A 122 -16.32 -5.63 -20.65
CA ALA A 122 -15.82 -6.58 -19.68
C ALA A 122 -14.41 -7.10 -20.05
N GLN A 123 -14.18 -7.39 -21.33
CA GLN A 123 -12.85 -7.80 -21.81
C GLN A 123 -11.82 -6.68 -21.68
N ALA A 124 -12.19 -5.43 -22.00
CA ALA A 124 -11.33 -4.27 -21.83
C ALA A 124 -10.94 -4.06 -20.37
N GLN A 125 -11.88 -4.24 -19.43
CA GLN A 125 -11.62 -4.18 -17.98
C GLN A 125 -10.63 -5.27 -17.52
N LEU A 126 -10.76 -6.51 -18.02
CA LEU A 126 -9.83 -7.59 -17.71
C LEU A 126 -8.40 -7.29 -18.19
N THR A 127 -8.27 -6.51 -19.25
CA THR A 127 -6.97 -6.08 -19.78
C THR A 127 -6.40 -4.88 -19.01
N ALA A 128 -7.24 -3.92 -18.64
CA ALA A 128 -6.86 -2.70 -17.93
C ALA A 128 -6.51 -2.95 -16.45
N GLY A 129 -7.25 -3.82 -15.78
CA GLY A 129 -7.10 -4.09 -14.35
C GLY A 129 -5.67 -4.44 -13.92
N PRO A 130 -5.02 -5.45 -14.52
CA PRO A 130 -3.63 -5.79 -14.20
C PRO A 130 -2.64 -4.64 -14.45
N GLN A 131 -2.88 -3.77 -15.44
CA GLN A 131 -2.02 -2.63 -15.73
C GLN A 131 -2.13 -1.55 -14.66
N VAL A 132 -3.34 -1.29 -14.16
CA VAL A 132 -3.55 -0.38 -13.02
C VAL A 132 -2.88 -0.92 -11.77
N LEU A 133 -2.99 -2.22 -11.48
CA LEU A 133 -2.32 -2.84 -10.34
C LEU A 133 -0.80 -2.73 -10.44
N LYS A 134 -0.22 -2.91 -11.64
CA LYS A 134 1.22 -2.70 -11.87
C LYS A 134 1.63 -1.26 -11.60
N ALA A 135 0.85 -0.29 -12.08
CA ALA A 135 1.11 1.13 -11.83
C ALA A 135 0.98 1.46 -10.34
N THR A 136 -0.05 0.94 -9.67
CA THR A 136 -0.28 1.12 -8.23
C THR A 136 0.86 0.56 -7.38
N ASN A 137 1.54 -0.49 -7.85
CA ASN A 137 2.61 -1.15 -7.09
C ASN A 137 3.81 -0.23 -6.80
N ILE A 138 3.93 0.89 -7.49
CA ILE A 138 4.96 1.90 -7.20
C ILE A 138 4.79 2.49 -5.79
N ILE A 139 3.54 2.58 -5.29
CA ILE A 139 3.25 3.18 -3.98
C ILE A 139 3.84 2.33 -2.83
N PRO A 140 3.48 1.05 -2.67
CA PRO A 140 4.09 0.23 -1.62
C PRO A 140 5.60 0.03 -1.83
N LEU A 141 6.10 0.07 -3.07
CA LEU A 141 7.53 0.04 -3.34
C LEU A 141 8.25 1.28 -2.77
N ILE A 142 7.69 2.47 -2.96
CA ILE A 142 8.20 3.70 -2.32
C ILE A 142 8.16 3.57 -0.80
N LEU A 143 7.08 3.01 -0.24
CA LEU A 143 6.95 2.78 1.19
C LEU A 143 8.00 1.81 1.73
N VAL A 144 8.42 0.79 0.96
CA VAL A 144 9.53 -0.10 1.33
C VAL A 144 10.80 0.71 1.56
N PHE A 145 11.16 1.61 0.65
CA PHE A 145 12.35 2.46 0.82
C PHE A 145 12.21 3.44 1.98
N ALA A 146 11.05 4.07 2.15
CA ALA A 146 10.77 4.99 3.24
C ALA A 146 10.86 4.29 4.61
N PHE A 147 10.26 3.10 4.75
CA PHE A 147 10.30 2.34 6.00
C PHE A 147 11.65 1.68 6.24
N LEU A 148 12.40 1.33 5.20
CA LEU A 148 13.78 0.87 5.34
C LEU A 148 14.65 2.00 5.91
N PHE A 149 14.53 3.21 5.37
CA PHE A 149 15.21 4.39 5.90
C PHE A 149 14.84 4.65 7.37
N LEU A 150 13.54 4.64 7.68
CA LEU A 150 13.03 4.82 9.04
C LEU A 150 13.57 3.74 9.99
N PHE A 151 13.60 2.49 9.57
CA PHE A 151 14.12 1.37 10.36
C PHE A 151 15.59 1.53 10.67
N ILE A 152 16.41 1.88 9.68
CA ILE A 152 17.86 2.12 9.87
C ILE A 152 18.09 3.32 10.80
N TYR A 153 17.34 4.42 10.59
CA TYR A 153 17.43 5.60 11.43
C TYR A 153 17.12 5.30 12.90
N MET A 154 16.02 4.60 13.16
CA MET A 154 15.61 4.22 14.53
C MET A 154 16.60 3.26 15.19
N LYS A 155 17.16 2.31 14.43
CA LYS A 155 18.19 1.39 14.92
C LYS A 155 19.47 2.13 15.32
N ASN A 156 19.89 3.11 14.53
CA ASN A 156 21.07 3.92 14.82
C ASN A 156 20.87 4.85 16.03
N LYS A 157 19.66 5.43 16.16
CA LYS A 157 19.29 6.25 17.33
C LYS A 157 19.36 5.43 18.62
N LYS A 158 18.84 4.19 18.63
CA LYS A 158 18.93 3.30 19.80
C LYS A 158 20.38 2.95 20.15
N LYS A 159 21.25 2.67 19.17
CA LYS A 159 22.67 2.40 19.43
C LYS A 159 23.37 3.59 20.09
N LYS A 160 23.11 4.81 19.63
CA LYS A 160 23.69 6.03 20.21
C LYS A 160 23.20 6.31 21.64
N ALA A 161 21.98 5.92 21.99
CA ALA A 161 21.45 6.11 23.33
C ALA A 161 22.02 5.10 24.37
N VAL A 162 22.38 3.91 23.92
CA VAL A 162 22.92 2.85 24.81
C VAL A 162 24.43 2.99 25.02
N ALA A 163 25.16 3.52 24.07
CA ALA A 163 26.65 3.64 24.15
C ALA A 163 27.14 4.44 25.37
N PRO A 164 26.61 5.62 25.77
CA PRO A 164 27.07 6.38 26.91
C PRO A 164 26.76 5.68 28.26
N VAL A 165 25.65 4.93 28.35
CA VAL A 165 25.29 4.19 29.57
C VAL A 165 26.24 2.99 29.80
N ALA A 166 26.60 2.28 28.74
CA ALA A 166 27.53 1.16 28.80
C ALA A 166 28.96 1.63 29.19
N ALA A 167 29.37 2.80 28.68
CA ALA A 167 30.65 3.40 29.04
C ALA A 167 30.71 3.86 30.51
N ALA A 168 29.61 4.40 31.04
CA ALA A 168 29.51 4.84 32.43
C ALA A 168 29.53 3.66 33.44
N VAL A 169 28.94 2.52 33.07
CA VAL A 169 28.89 1.30 33.90
C VAL A 169 30.23 0.55 33.86
N ALA A 170 31.00 0.61 32.76
CA ALA A 170 32.29 -0.03 32.63
C ALA A 170 33.45 0.74 33.29
N GLY A 171 33.24 2.01 33.64
CA GLY A 171 34.23 2.89 34.32
C GLY A 171 33.99 3.07 35.80
N ALA A 172 32.99 2.42 36.42
CA ALA A 172 32.70 2.39 37.83
C ALA A 172 33.13 1.05 38.44
#